data_2085898dfb182b679164f565ae686501
#
_entry.id   2085898dfb182b679164f565ae686501
#
_cell.length_a   1.000
_cell.length_b   1.000
_cell.length_c   1.000
_cell.angle_alpha   90.00
_cell.angle_beta   90.00
_cell.angle_gamma   90.00
#
_symmetry.space_group_name_H-M   'P 1'
#
loop_
_entity.id
_entity.type
_entity.pdbx_description
1 polymer ?
#
loop_
_entity_poly.entity_id
_entity_poly.type
_entity_poly.pdbx_seq_one_letter_code
_entity_poly.pdbx_strand_id
1 'polypeptide(L)'
;NFEIFKYDGLRAQRMGRPDYAVKCFTEALAIQKEFETMGYLSQLYIQMGETAKARELLEKMAAMEPHLTSTFLTLANVCFIQEDYQAMEEAANKAIAIEEGNAVAHYLLGKARKGQNDDLMTIAHLTKAITLKDDFIEARLLRAEALLDLKQYKEMMEDIDAVLAQNPEEETAMLLRGKVKESNGQGEEAEEDYKLVTEINPFNEQAYLYLGQLYINQKKLTEAIGLFDEAIELNPNFAEAYKERGRAKLLNGDKDGSVEDMKKSLELNPKEEAGLNGEFKNLGPKSEALPGIF
;
A
#
# COMPACT_ATOMS: atom_id res chain seq x y z
N ASN A 1 -32.10 -18.98 -21.46
CA ASN A 1 -32.08 -17.71 -22.19
C ASN A 1 -31.02 -16.81 -21.55
N PHE A 2 -30.08 -16.29 -22.34
CA PHE A 2 -29.01 -15.40 -21.93
C PHE A 2 -29.51 -14.20 -21.08
N GLU A 3 -30.52 -13.48 -21.59
CA GLU A 3 -31.06 -12.29 -20.95
C GLU A 3 -31.64 -12.57 -19.55
N ILE A 4 -32.26 -13.73 -19.36
CA ILE A 4 -32.82 -14.12 -18.07
C ILE A 4 -31.69 -14.27 -17.03
N PHE A 5 -30.65 -15.04 -17.39
CA PHE A 5 -29.51 -15.23 -16.50
C PHE A 5 -28.74 -13.94 -16.21
N LYS A 6 -28.53 -13.09 -17.22
CA LYS A 6 -27.92 -11.75 -17.04
C LYS A 6 -28.72 -10.91 -16.07
N TYR A 7 -30.06 -10.82 -16.26
CA TYR A 7 -30.96 -10.06 -15.38
C TYR A 7 -30.97 -10.60 -13.94
N ASP A 8 -31.07 -11.92 -13.79
CA ASP A 8 -31.04 -12.58 -12.48
C ASP A 8 -29.70 -12.34 -11.75
N GLY A 9 -28.60 -12.34 -12.48
CA GLY A 9 -27.29 -12.00 -11.97
C GLY A 9 -27.21 -10.57 -11.43
N LEU A 10 -27.66 -9.59 -12.22
CA LEU A 10 -27.71 -8.18 -11.81
C LEU A 10 -28.64 -7.98 -10.59
N ARG A 11 -29.78 -8.66 -10.55
CA ARG A 11 -30.70 -8.63 -9.42
C ARG A 11 -30.06 -9.23 -8.17
N ALA A 12 -29.38 -10.38 -8.29
CA ALA A 12 -28.70 -11.05 -7.20
C ALA A 12 -27.57 -10.17 -6.62
N GLN A 13 -26.82 -9.50 -7.46
CA GLN A 13 -25.78 -8.56 -7.05
C GLN A 13 -26.35 -7.40 -6.24
N ARG A 14 -27.45 -6.79 -6.68
CA ARG A 14 -28.16 -5.72 -5.93
C ARG A 14 -28.71 -6.19 -4.58
N MET A 15 -29.07 -7.49 -4.48
CA MET A 15 -29.58 -8.10 -3.26
C MET A 15 -28.48 -8.60 -2.32
N GLY A 16 -27.19 -8.34 -2.61
CA GLY A 16 -26.06 -8.81 -1.81
C GLY A 16 -25.88 -10.33 -1.80
N ARG A 17 -26.20 -11.01 -2.92
CA ARG A 17 -26.05 -12.46 -3.09
C ARG A 17 -24.94 -12.76 -4.14
N PRO A 18 -23.66 -12.53 -3.81
CA PRO A 18 -22.58 -12.60 -4.78
C PRO A 18 -22.42 -14.00 -5.40
N ASP A 19 -22.51 -15.07 -4.61
CA ASP A 19 -22.37 -16.45 -5.13
C ASP A 19 -23.42 -16.79 -6.16
N TYR A 20 -24.68 -16.37 -5.91
CA TYR A 20 -25.76 -16.59 -6.86
C TYR A 20 -25.59 -15.73 -8.11
N ALA A 21 -25.12 -14.49 -7.96
CA ALA A 21 -24.80 -13.62 -9.09
C ALA A 21 -23.71 -14.22 -9.99
N VAL A 22 -22.63 -14.75 -9.39
CA VAL A 22 -21.56 -15.48 -10.11
C VAL A 22 -22.15 -16.64 -10.93
N LYS A 23 -22.99 -17.45 -10.31
CA LYS A 23 -23.66 -18.56 -11.02
C LYS A 23 -24.44 -18.08 -12.23
N CYS A 24 -25.30 -17.06 -12.04
CA CYS A 24 -26.14 -16.52 -13.10
C CYS A 24 -25.30 -15.94 -14.26
N PHE A 25 -24.27 -15.12 -13.96
CA PHE A 25 -23.40 -14.58 -15.01
C PHE A 25 -22.61 -15.66 -15.74
N THR A 26 -22.15 -16.70 -15.02
CA THR A 26 -21.47 -17.84 -15.62
C THR A 26 -22.38 -18.61 -16.59
N GLU A 27 -23.63 -18.86 -16.19
CA GLU A 27 -24.63 -19.50 -17.05
C GLU A 27 -24.98 -18.63 -18.28
N ALA A 28 -25.07 -17.29 -18.09
CA ALA A 28 -25.27 -16.37 -19.20
C ALA A 28 -24.11 -16.45 -20.19
N LEU A 29 -22.86 -16.39 -19.72
CA LEU A 29 -21.66 -16.44 -20.56
C LEU A 29 -21.42 -17.80 -21.23
N ALA A 30 -21.97 -18.88 -20.67
CA ALA A 30 -21.98 -20.19 -21.33
C ALA A 30 -22.90 -20.20 -22.57
N ILE A 31 -23.91 -19.36 -22.60
CA ILE A 31 -24.82 -19.22 -23.76
C ILE A 31 -24.23 -18.21 -24.76
N GLN A 32 -23.79 -17.06 -24.29
CA GLN A 32 -23.28 -16.00 -25.14
C GLN A 32 -22.12 -15.26 -24.46
N LYS A 33 -20.98 -15.20 -25.11
CA LYS A 33 -19.82 -14.41 -24.65
C LYS A 33 -20.08 -12.94 -24.93
N GLU A 34 -20.56 -12.23 -23.92
CA GLU A 34 -20.85 -10.80 -23.99
C GLU A 34 -19.89 -10.02 -23.11
N PHE A 35 -19.30 -8.96 -23.67
CA PHE A 35 -18.29 -8.13 -23.03
C PHE A 35 -18.80 -7.50 -21.72
N GLU A 36 -20.02 -6.94 -21.75
CA GLU A 36 -20.60 -6.27 -20.58
C GLU A 36 -20.85 -7.26 -19.42
N THR A 37 -21.39 -8.44 -19.71
CA THR A 37 -21.59 -9.51 -18.70
C THR A 37 -20.25 -10.02 -18.14
N MET A 38 -19.21 -10.11 -18.96
CA MET A 38 -17.85 -10.40 -18.49
C MET A 38 -17.35 -9.31 -17.54
N GLY A 39 -17.66 -8.04 -17.83
CA GLY A 39 -17.35 -6.90 -16.95
C GLY A 39 -18.01 -7.01 -15.59
N TYR A 40 -19.31 -7.32 -15.54
CA TYR A 40 -20.02 -7.54 -14.26
C TYR A 40 -19.42 -8.70 -13.47
N LEU A 41 -19.11 -9.81 -14.11
CA LEU A 41 -18.52 -10.97 -13.44
C LEU A 41 -17.10 -10.68 -12.96
N SER A 42 -16.28 -9.98 -13.74
CA SER A 42 -14.92 -9.61 -13.32
C SER A 42 -14.93 -8.68 -12.09
N GLN A 43 -15.82 -7.68 -12.09
CA GLN A 43 -16.01 -6.78 -10.95
C GLN A 43 -16.44 -7.54 -9.69
N LEU A 44 -17.34 -8.51 -9.85
CA LEU A 44 -17.82 -9.34 -8.74
C LEU A 44 -16.70 -10.23 -8.18
N TYR A 45 -15.86 -10.83 -9.04
CA TYR A 45 -14.68 -11.58 -8.60
C TYR A 45 -13.67 -10.70 -7.84
N ILE A 46 -13.48 -9.45 -8.28
CA ILE A 46 -12.63 -8.49 -7.56
C ILE A 46 -13.18 -8.24 -6.15
N GLN A 47 -14.49 -7.96 -6.03
CA GLN A 47 -15.15 -7.72 -4.74
C GLN A 47 -15.10 -8.93 -3.80
N MET A 48 -15.12 -10.16 -4.34
CA MET A 48 -15.02 -11.40 -3.58
C MET A 48 -13.57 -11.81 -3.26
N GLY A 49 -12.56 -11.06 -3.74
CA GLY A 49 -11.15 -11.41 -3.57
C GLY A 49 -10.65 -12.54 -4.50
N GLU A 50 -11.47 -12.99 -5.46
CA GLU A 50 -11.16 -14.03 -6.44
C GLU A 50 -10.31 -13.45 -7.61
N THR A 51 -9.17 -12.86 -7.26
CA THR A 51 -8.35 -12.06 -8.19
C THR A 51 -7.83 -12.84 -9.40
N ALA A 52 -7.53 -14.14 -9.23
CA ALA A 52 -7.10 -14.98 -10.35
C ALA A 52 -8.19 -15.15 -11.42
N LYS A 53 -9.45 -15.35 -11.00
CA LYS A 53 -10.60 -15.46 -11.92
C LYS A 53 -10.90 -14.11 -12.57
N ALA A 54 -10.79 -13.01 -11.80
CA ALA A 54 -10.96 -11.67 -12.33
C ALA A 54 -9.92 -11.38 -13.43
N ARG A 55 -8.65 -11.70 -13.17
CA ARG A 55 -7.55 -11.52 -14.14
C ARG A 55 -7.79 -12.29 -15.44
N GLU A 56 -8.09 -13.59 -15.35
CA GLU A 56 -8.37 -14.41 -16.52
C GLU A 56 -9.50 -13.82 -17.40
N LEU A 57 -10.55 -13.32 -16.77
CA LEU A 57 -11.69 -12.72 -17.45
C LEU A 57 -11.32 -11.37 -18.10
N LEU A 58 -10.56 -10.53 -17.40
CA LEU A 58 -10.08 -9.25 -17.92
C LEU A 58 -9.10 -9.42 -19.08
N GLU A 59 -8.24 -10.45 -19.05
CA GLU A 59 -7.35 -10.78 -20.18
C GLU A 59 -8.15 -11.20 -21.43
N LYS A 60 -9.24 -11.97 -21.26
CA LYS A 60 -10.17 -12.28 -22.34
C LYS A 60 -10.87 -11.03 -22.87
N MET A 61 -11.33 -10.15 -21.99
CA MET A 61 -11.94 -8.87 -22.36
C MET A 61 -10.96 -7.99 -23.14
N ALA A 62 -9.70 -7.89 -22.70
CA ALA A 62 -8.66 -7.13 -23.36
C ALA A 62 -8.35 -7.67 -24.78
N ALA A 63 -8.47 -8.99 -24.99
CA ALA A 63 -8.34 -9.61 -26.31
C ALA A 63 -9.55 -9.34 -27.23
N MET A 64 -10.76 -9.22 -26.66
CA MET A 64 -11.97 -8.88 -27.41
C MET A 64 -12.00 -7.41 -27.82
N GLU A 65 -11.64 -6.51 -26.92
CA GLU A 65 -11.65 -5.05 -27.12
C GLU A 65 -10.29 -4.45 -26.79
N PRO A 66 -9.27 -4.61 -27.67
CA PRO A 66 -7.89 -4.21 -27.38
C PRO A 66 -7.67 -2.70 -27.34
N HIS A 67 -8.66 -1.89 -27.69
CA HIS A 67 -8.60 -0.43 -27.67
C HIS A 67 -9.35 0.21 -26.50
N LEU A 68 -9.83 -0.60 -25.55
CA LEU A 68 -10.56 -0.12 -24.39
C LEU A 68 -9.63 0.09 -23.19
N THR A 69 -9.21 1.32 -22.96
CA THR A 69 -8.29 1.74 -21.88
C THR A 69 -8.74 1.23 -20.51
N SER A 70 -10.05 1.32 -20.20
CA SER A 70 -10.58 0.94 -18.88
C SER A 70 -10.32 -0.52 -18.51
N THR A 71 -10.32 -1.44 -19.49
CA THR A 71 -10.01 -2.86 -19.24
C THR A 71 -8.57 -3.04 -18.76
N PHE A 72 -7.61 -2.34 -19.39
CA PHE A 72 -6.20 -2.41 -18.99
C PHE A 72 -5.94 -1.74 -17.64
N LEU A 73 -6.65 -0.64 -17.31
CA LEU A 73 -6.55 -0.02 -16.00
C LEU A 73 -7.08 -0.96 -14.89
N THR A 74 -8.19 -1.64 -15.13
CA THR A 74 -8.73 -2.63 -14.19
C THR A 74 -7.79 -3.84 -14.05
N LEU A 75 -7.23 -4.33 -15.17
CA LEU A 75 -6.26 -5.41 -15.16
C LEU A 75 -5.00 -5.04 -14.35
N ALA A 76 -4.47 -3.82 -14.54
CA ALA A 76 -3.33 -3.33 -13.77
C ALA A 76 -3.63 -3.30 -12.25
N ASN A 77 -4.84 -2.88 -11.85
CA ASN A 77 -5.25 -2.91 -10.44
C ASN A 77 -5.34 -4.35 -9.89
N VAL A 78 -5.84 -5.29 -10.66
CA VAL A 78 -5.89 -6.71 -10.26
C VAL A 78 -4.48 -7.29 -10.12
N CYS A 79 -3.58 -6.98 -11.04
CA CYS A 79 -2.17 -7.37 -10.97
C CYS A 79 -1.48 -6.78 -9.73
N PHE A 80 -1.82 -5.54 -9.34
CA PHE A 80 -1.34 -4.94 -8.10
C PHE A 80 -1.76 -5.74 -6.85
N ILE A 81 -3.04 -6.15 -6.77
CA ILE A 81 -3.54 -6.97 -5.65
C ILE A 81 -2.81 -8.32 -5.56
N GLN A 82 -2.35 -8.84 -6.69
CA GLN A 82 -1.57 -10.08 -6.78
C GLN A 82 -0.06 -9.87 -6.57
N GLU A 83 0.38 -8.63 -6.32
CA GLU A 83 1.80 -8.23 -6.25
C GLU A 83 2.59 -8.57 -7.54
N ASP A 84 1.91 -8.75 -8.66
CA ASP A 84 2.52 -8.97 -9.98
C ASP A 84 2.79 -7.62 -10.64
N TYR A 85 3.82 -6.95 -10.16
CA TYR A 85 4.19 -5.60 -10.62
C TYR A 85 4.65 -5.57 -12.07
N GLN A 86 5.19 -6.66 -12.59
CA GLN A 86 5.57 -6.76 -14.00
C GLN A 86 4.34 -6.76 -14.91
N ALA A 87 3.34 -7.59 -14.62
CA ALA A 87 2.09 -7.62 -15.38
C ALA A 87 1.29 -6.31 -15.20
N MET A 88 1.36 -5.70 -14.00
CA MET A 88 0.78 -4.38 -13.76
C MET A 88 1.39 -3.31 -14.68
N GLU A 89 2.72 -3.29 -14.81
CA GLU A 89 3.43 -2.39 -15.71
C GLU A 89 3.03 -2.60 -17.18
N GLU A 90 2.95 -3.86 -17.62
CA GLU A 90 2.55 -4.19 -18.98
C GLU A 90 1.12 -3.70 -19.30
N ALA A 91 0.18 -3.90 -18.38
CA ALA A 91 -1.19 -3.43 -18.53
C ALA A 91 -1.27 -1.89 -18.53
N ALA A 92 -0.56 -1.20 -17.63
CA ALA A 92 -0.50 0.25 -17.60
C ALA A 92 0.10 0.84 -18.88
N ASN A 93 1.16 0.23 -19.42
CA ASN A 93 1.76 0.64 -20.70
C ASN A 93 0.81 0.46 -21.88
N LYS A 94 0.01 -0.60 -21.91
CA LYS A 94 -1.05 -0.77 -22.93
C LYS A 94 -2.11 0.33 -22.82
N ALA A 95 -2.52 0.69 -21.61
CA ALA A 95 -3.44 1.82 -21.41
C ALA A 95 -2.85 3.15 -21.92
N ILE A 96 -1.57 3.42 -21.65
CA ILE A 96 -0.86 4.62 -22.16
C ILE A 96 -0.74 4.61 -23.69
N ALA A 97 -0.49 3.45 -24.30
CA ALA A 97 -0.41 3.31 -25.76
C ALA A 97 -1.75 3.63 -26.45
N ILE A 98 -2.88 3.38 -25.77
CA ILE A 98 -4.22 3.75 -26.27
C ILE A 98 -4.52 5.23 -25.99
N GLU A 99 -4.19 5.71 -24.80
CA GLU A 99 -4.49 7.05 -24.32
C GLU A 99 -3.27 7.64 -23.59
N GLU A 100 -2.38 8.31 -24.33
CA GLU A 100 -1.11 8.84 -23.80
C GLU A 100 -1.31 9.85 -22.66
N GLY A 101 -2.41 10.60 -22.68
CA GLY A 101 -2.78 11.59 -21.68
C GLY A 101 -3.54 11.03 -20.47
N ASN A 102 -3.58 9.72 -20.27
CA ASN A 102 -4.31 9.13 -19.16
C ASN A 102 -3.50 9.21 -17.84
N ALA A 103 -3.86 10.15 -16.97
CA ALA A 103 -3.19 10.36 -15.68
C ALA A 103 -3.22 9.11 -14.78
N VAL A 104 -4.32 8.33 -14.80
CA VAL A 104 -4.45 7.11 -14.00
C VAL A 104 -3.50 6.03 -14.49
N ALA A 105 -3.32 5.88 -15.80
CA ALA A 105 -2.37 4.92 -16.37
C ALA A 105 -0.92 5.24 -15.95
N HIS A 106 -0.52 6.51 -15.97
CA HIS A 106 0.80 6.96 -15.48
C HIS A 106 0.94 6.74 -13.95
N TYR A 107 -0.10 6.98 -13.17
CA TYR A 107 -0.12 6.68 -11.74
C TYR A 107 0.08 5.17 -11.47
N LEU A 108 -0.65 4.30 -12.18
CA LEU A 108 -0.52 2.85 -12.05
C LEU A 108 0.88 2.36 -12.45
N LEU A 109 1.47 2.97 -13.49
CA LEU A 109 2.85 2.67 -13.88
C LEU A 109 3.85 3.08 -12.79
N GLY A 110 3.68 4.27 -12.20
CA GLY A 110 4.47 4.71 -11.05
C GLY A 110 4.32 3.77 -9.85
N LYS A 111 3.10 3.31 -9.58
CA LYS A 111 2.80 2.35 -8.51
C LYS A 111 3.44 0.98 -8.77
N ALA A 112 3.48 0.50 -10.00
CA ALA A 112 4.18 -0.72 -10.38
C ALA A 112 5.70 -0.60 -10.13
N ARG A 113 6.30 0.54 -10.51
CA ARG A 113 7.71 0.83 -10.26
C ARG A 113 8.05 0.91 -8.77
N LYS A 114 7.15 1.48 -7.96
CA LYS A 114 7.31 1.49 -6.49
C LYS A 114 7.34 0.07 -5.93
N GLY A 115 6.45 -0.81 -6.38
CA GLY A 115 6.46 -2.21 -6.00
C GLY A 115 7.73 -2.97 -6.44
N GLN A 116 8.41 -2.50 -7.48
CA GLN A 116 9.71 -3.02 -7.95
C GLN A 116 10.91 -2.36 -7.23
N ASN A 117 10.69 -1.48 -6.27
CA ASN A 117 11.70 -0.67 -5.56
C ASN A 117 12.52 0.26 -6.49
N ASP A 118 11.90 0.76 -7.55
CA ASP A 118 12.50 1.72 -8.48
C ASP A 118 11.94 3.14 -8.23
N ASP A 119 12.43 3.78 -7.15
CA ASP A 119 11.93 5.10 -6.73
C ASP A 119 12.13 6.20 -7.78
N LEU A 120 13.21 6.13 -8.57
CA LEU A 120 13.46 7.12 -9.61
C LEU A 120 12.41 7.06 -10.72
N MET A 121 12.09 5.87 -11.21
CA MET A 121 11.05 5.70 -12.23
C MET A 121 9.66 5.93 -11.63
N THR A 122 9.45 5.59 -10.36
CA THR A 122 8.23 5.95 -9.63
C THR A 122 7.99 7.46 -9.70
N ILE A 123 8.97 8.26 -9.30
CA ILE A 123 8.87 9.74 -9.31
C ILE A 123 8.62 10.25 -10.73
N ALA A 124 9.33 9.73 -11.74
CA ALA A 124 9.16 10.16 -13.12
C ALA A 124 7.72 9.95 -13.63
N HIS A 125 7.15 8.76 -13.43
CA HIS A 125 5.78 8.46 -13.86
C HIS A 125 4.72 9.20 -13.05
N LEU A 126 4.90 9.35 -11.74
CA LEU A 126 3.98 10.13 -10.90
C LEU A 126 4.03 11.62 -11.24
N THR A 127 5.19 12.15 -11.58
CA THR A 127 5.33 13.53 -12.08
C THR A 127 4.50 13.74 -13.35
N LYS A 128 4.53 12.76 -14.27
CA LYS A 128 3.68 12.82 -15.47
C LYS A 128 2.19 12.76 -15.11
N ALA A 129 1.79 11.87 -14.20
CA ALA A 129 0.40 11.77 -13.72
C ALA A 129 -0.10 13.09 -13.12
N ILE A 130 0.71 13.73 -12.26
CA ILE A 130 0.40 15.02 -11.61
C ILE A 130 0.35 16.15 -12.63
N THR A 131 1.25 16.15 -13.64
CA THR A 131 1.22 17.15 -14.72
C THR A 131 -0.07 17.05 -15.54
N LEU A 132 -0.59 15.84 -15.75
CA LEU A 132 -1.85 15.61 -16.47
C LEU A 132 -3.09 15.88 -15.61
N LYS A 133 -2.98 15.70 -14.30
CA LYS A 133 -4.05 15.92 -13.33
C LYS A 133 -3.46 16.51 -12.04
N ASP A 134 -3.49 17.84 -11.92
CA ASP A 134 -2.83 18.57 -10.82
C ASP A 134 -3.43 18.27 -9.43
N ASP A 135 -4.72 17.96 -9.35
CA ASP A 135 -5.45 17.61 -8.13
C ASP A 135 -5.38 16.11 -7.76
N PHE A 136 -4.39 15.37 -8.30
CA PHE A 136 -4.26 13.94 -8.08
C PHE A 136 -3.57 13.64 -6.74
N ILE A 137 -4.36 13.63 -5.65
CA ILE A 137 -3.88 13.43 -4.27
C ILE A 137 -3.07 12.14 -4.14
N GLU A 138 -3.58 11.01 -4.61
CA GLU A 138 -2.93 9.70 -4.49
C GLU A 138 -1.57 9.66 -5.21
N ALA A 139 -1.45 10.34 -6.33
CA ALA A 139 -0.18 10.43 -7.05
C ALA A 139 0.84 11.30 -6.30
N ARG A 140 0.40 12.40 -5.69
CA ARG A 140 1.26 13.25 -4.86
C ARG A 140 1.72 12.53 -3.60
N LEU A 141 0.84 11.82 -2.90
CA LEU A 141 1.20 11.04 -1.72
C LEU A 141 2.22 9.95 -2.04
N LEU A 142 1.98 9.17 -3.10
CA LEU A 142 2.92 8.11 -3.51
C LEU A 142 4.27 8.68 -3.98
N ARG A 143 4.28 9.86 -4.63
CA ARG A 143 5.53 10.55 -5.00
C ARG A 143 6.25 11.06 -3.76
N ALA A 144 5.53 11.60 -2.77
CA ALA A 144 6.11 12.04 -1.51
C ALA A 144 6.74 10.87 -0.74
N GLU A 145 6.15 9.68 -0.73
CA GLU A 145 6.75 8.47 -0.15
C GLU A 145 8.05 8.08 -0.87
N ALA A 146 8.08 8.08 -2.20
CA ALA A 146 9.29 7.78 -2.96
C ALA A 146 10.38 8.85 -2.75
N LEU A 147 10.01 10.11 -2.60
CA LEU A 147 10.91 11.21 -2.28
C LEU A 147 11.48 11.10 -0.85
N LEU A 148 10.70 10.58 0.10
CA LEU A 148 11.15 10.28 1.46
C LEU A 148 12.29 9.24 1.43
N ASP A 149 12.12 8.15 0.69
CA ASP A 149 13.14 7.09 0.56
C ASP A 149 14.44 7.62 -0.03
N LEU A 150 14.35 8.59 -0.94
CA LEU A 150 15.51 9.30 -1.51
C LEU A 150 15.98 10.50 -0.70
N LYS A 151 15.34 10.82 0.43
CA LYS A 151 15.62 11.98 1.30
C LYS A 151 15.54 13.33 0.59
N GLN A 152 14.67 13.44 -0.41
CA GLN A 152 14.42 14.68 -1.17
C GLN A 152 13.28 15.48 -0.51
N TYR A 153 13.56 15.98 0.69
CA TYR A 153 12.55 16.59 1.59
C TYR A 153 11.92 17.87 1.05
N LYS A 154 12.61 18.64 0.24
CA LYS A 154 12.07 19.88 -0.32
C LYS A 154 10.94 19.59 -1.30
N GLU A 155 11.22 18.75 -2.29
CA GLU A 155 10.24 18.35 -3.30
C GLU A 155 9.07 17.59 -2.66
N MET A 156 9.36 16.79 -1.65
CA MET A 156 8.36 16.09 -0.85
C MET A 156 7.40 17.06 -0.19
N MET A 157 7.89 18.16 0.42
CA MET A 157 7.04 19.16 1.07
C MET A 157 6.14 19.88 0.09
N GLU A 158 6.57 20.11 -1.15
CA GLU A 158 5.72 20.70 -2.20
C GLU A 158 4.47 19.83 -2.47
N ASP A 159 4.63 18.50 -2.49
CA ASP A 159 3.50 17.59 -2.64
C ASP A 159 2.60 17.55 -1.40
N ILE A 160 3.20 17.47 -0.22
CA ILE A 160 2.47 17.46 1.06
C ILE A 160 1.63 18.74 1.22
N ASP A 161 2.20 19.90 0.96
CA ASP A 161 1.52 21.19 1.07
C ASP A 161 0.35 21.27 0.08
N ALA A 162 0.54 20.79 -1.16
CA ALA A 162 -0.52 20.73 -2.16
C ALA A 162 -1.66 19.79 -1.75
N VAL A 163 -1.35 18.66 -1.13
CA VAL A 163 -2.36 17.72 -0.62
C VAL A 163 -3.12 18.32 0.56
N LEU A 164 -2.42 18.87 1.56
CA LEU A 164 -3.04 19.47 2.75
C LEU A 164 -3.83 20.75 2.45
N ALA A 165 -3.50 21.45 1.36
CA ALA A 165 -4.31 22.57 0.88
C ALA A 165 -5.68 22.11 0.34
N GLN A 166 -5.78 20.91 -0.22
CA GLN A 166 -7.02 20.31 -0.72
C GLN A 166 -7.78 19.57 0.38
N ASN A 167 -7.06 18.78 1.18
CA ASN A 167 -7.60 18.01 2.29
C ASN A 167 -6.74 18.25 3.55
N PRO A 168 -7.10 19.20 4.42
CA PRO A 168 -6.33 19.52 5.62
C PRO A 168 -6.20 18.37 6.64
N GLU A 169 -7.07 17.36 6.56
CA GLU A 169 -7.10 16.20 7.47
C GLU A 169 -6.55 14.92 6.80
N GLU A 170 -5.79 15.06 5.69
CA GLU A 170 -5.19 13.90 5.05
C GLU A 170 -4.09 13.28 5.92
N GLU A 171 -4.41 12.13 6.52
CA GLU A 171 -3.58 11.48 7.53
C GLU A 171 -2.17 11.15 7.00
N THR A 172 -2.08 10.58 5.80
CA THR A 172 -0.78 10.22 5.19
C THR A 172 0.10 11.45 4.98
N ALA A 173 -0.48 12.56 4.49
CA ALA A 173 0.26 13.81 4.30
C ALA A 173 0.79 14.37 5.63
N MET A 174 -0.02 14.31 6.70
CA MET A 174 0.43 14.73 8.04
C MET A 174 1.56 13.85 8.58
N LEU A 175 1.45 12.52 8.42
CA LEU A 175 2.49 11.58 8.83
C LEU A 175 3.80 11.84 8.07
N LEU A 176 3.72 12.05 6.76
CA LEU A 176 4.89 12.38 5.93
C LEU A 176 5.49 13.74 6.30
N ARG A 177 4.67 14.75 6.64
CA ARG A 177 5.14 16.04 7.17
C ARG A 177 5.90 15.86 8.47
N GLY A 178 5.37 15.04 9.37
CA GLY A 178 6.06 14.68 10.62
C GLY A 178 7.44 14.06 10.36
N LYS A 179 7.57 13.17 9.37
CA LYS A 179 8.86 12.59 8.97
C LYS A 179 9.86 13.63 8.48
N VAL A 180 9.42 14.61 7.70
CA VAL A 180 10.30 15.70 7.26
C VAL A 180 10.74 16.55 8.47
N LYS A 181 9.82 16.91 9.36
CA LYS A 181 10.11 17.66 10.58
C LYS A 181 11.12 16.90 11.47
N GLU A 182 10.91 15.60 11.68
CA GLU A 182 11.84 14.75 12.42
C GLU A 182 13.24 14.76 11.80
N SER A 183 13.34 14.62 10.48
CA SER A 183 14.61 14.68 9.74
C SER A 183 15.33 16.02 9.83
N ASN A 184 14.58 17.11 10.04
CA ASN A 184 15.10 18.46 10.24
C ASN A 184 15.42 18.76 11.73
N GLY A 185 15.28 17.78 12.63
CA GLY A 185 15.52 17.96 14.06
C GLY A 185 14.37 18.65 14.82
N GLN A 186 13.22 18.80 14.19
CA GLN A 186 11.99 19.42 14.75
C GLN A 186 11.10 18.34 15.40
N GLY A 187 11.65 17.66 16.40
CA GLY A 187 10.99 16.49 17.01
C GLY A 187 9.68 16.83 17.72
N GLU A 188 9.54 18.03 18.31
CA GLU A 188 8.30 18.45 18.98
C GLU A 188 7.17 18.66 17.96
N GLU A 189 7.46 19.35 16.86
CA GLU A 189 6.48 19.58 15.78
C GLU A 189 6.12 18.29 15.03
N ALA A 190 7.06 17.34 14.94
CA ALA A 190 6.77 16.01 14.40
C ALA A 190 5.83 15.22 15.33
N GLU A 191 6.06 15.30 16.64
CA GLU A 191 5.20 14.67 17.65
C GLU A 191 3.77 15.22 17.57
N GLU A 192 3.60 16.54 17.38
CA GLU A 192 2.29 17.16 17.17
C GLU A 192 1.56 16.60 15.96
N ASP A 193 2.24 16.48 14.81
CA ASP A 193 1.65 15.92 13.60
C ASP A 193 1.20 14.46 13.81
N TYR A 194 2.03 13.62 14.43
CA TYR A 194 1.68 12.22 14.68
C TYR A 194 0.53 12.07 15.68
N LYS A 195 0.52 12.84 16.74
CA LYS A 195 -0.58 12.86 17.72
C LYS A 195 -1.89 13.33 17.11
N LEU A 196 -1.84 14.38 16.28
CA LEU A 196 -3.03 14.87 15.57
C LEU A 196 -3.67 13.77 14.73
N VAL A 197 -2.87 12.95 14.04
CA VAL A 197 -3.40 11.81 13.28
C VAL A 197 -4.07 10.80 14.21
N THR A 198 -3.50 10.47 15.38
CA THR A 198 -4.15 9.56 16.35
C THR A 198 -5.43 10.14 16.95
N GLU A 199 -5.58 11.46 17.02
CA GLU A 199 -6.80 12.12 17.46
C GLU A 199 -7.89 12.10 16.38
N ILE A 200 -7.52 12.33 15.11
CA ILE A 200 -8.43 12.28 13.96
C ILE A 200 -8.89 10.85 13.71
N ASN A 201 -7.95 9.91 13.69
CA ASN A 201 -8.19 8.50 13.45
C ASN A 201 -7.44 7.61 14.46
N PRO A 202 -8.08 7.22 15.57
CA PRO A 202 -7.47 6.34 16.58
C PRO A 202 -7.12 4.93 16.07
N PHE A 203 -7.56 4.58 14.87
CA PHE A 203 -7.29 3.28 14.24
C PHE A 203 -6.15 3.31 13.21
N ASN A 204 -5.42 4.43 13.12
CA ASN A 204 -4.28 4.55 12.23
C ASN A 204 -3.03 3.94 12.88
N GLU A 205 -2.74 2.67 12.63
CA GLU A 205 -1.60 1.96 13.19
C GLU A 205 -0.25 2.57 12.79
N GLN A 206 -0.17 3.22 11.63
CA GLN A 206 1.05 3.88 11.15
C GLN A 206 1.42 5.11 12.00
N ALA A 207 0.42 5.84 12.50
CA ALA A 207 0.64 6.98 13.38
C ALA A 207 1.30 6.55 14.71
N TYR A 208 0.84 5.44 15.30
CA TYR A 208 1.45 4.88 16.50
C TYR A 208 2.87 4.37 16.24
N LEU A 209 3.12 3.76 15.07
CA LEU A 209 4.46 3.33 14.67
C LEU A 209 5.42 4.52 14.62
N TYR A 210 5.07 5.59 13.91
CA TYR A 210 5.94 6.75 13.73
C TYR A 210 6.16 7.50 15.05
N LEU A 211 5.14 7.64 15.86
CA LEU A 211 5.28 8.22 17.19
C LEU A 211 6.19 7.39 18.10
N GLY A 212 6.06 6.06 18.05
CA GLY A 212 6.93 5.13 18.76
C GLY A 212 8.40 5.23 18.31
N GLN A 213 8.65 5.29 17.01
CA GLN A 213 9.99 5.50 16.46
C GLN A 213 10.61 6.84 16.94
N LEU A 214 9.84 7.93 16.92
CA LEU A 214 10.25 9.21 17.45
C LEU A 214 10.63 9.11 18.93
N TYR A 215 9.84 8.38 19.74
CA TYR A 215 10.10 8.21 21.17
C TYR A 215 11.34 7.34 21.44
N ILE A 216 11.69 6.38 20.59
CA ILE A 216 13.00 5.70 20.67
C ILE A 216 14.13 6.73 20.52
N ASN A 217 14.04 7.64 19.54
CA ASN A 217 15.04 8.67 19.29
C ASN A 217 15.17 9.66 20.47
N GLN A 218 14.06 9.90 21.16
CA GLN A 218 14.00 10.72 22.38
C GLN A 218 14.38 9.93 23.66
N LYS A 219 14.73 8.65 23.56
CA LYS A 219 15.03 7.72 24.67
C LYS A 219 13.87 7.47 25.65
N LYS A 220 12.64 7.72 25.20
CA LYS A 220 11.40 7.38 25.93
C LYS A 220 10.98 5.95 25.60
N LEU A 221 11.79 4.97 26.03
CA LEU A 221 11.68 3.59 25.57
C LEU A 221 10.40 2.87 26.04
N THR A 222 9.98 3.13 27.26
CA THR A 222 8.76 2.51 27.83
C THR A 222 7.51 3.00 27.10
N GLU A 223 7.44 4.31 26.85
CA GLU A 223 6.33 4.91 26.09
C GLU A 223 6.34 4.45 24.64
N ALA A 224 7.52 4.30 24.02
CA ALA A 224 7.65 3.76 22.67
C ALA A 224 7.09 2.32 22.57
N ILE A 225 7.42 1.46 23.53
CA ILE A 225 6.91 0.08 23.58
C ILE A 225 5.37 0.10 23.65
N GLY A 226 4.77 0.95 24.49
CA GLY A 226 3.31 1.08 24.58
C GLY A 226 2.66 1.50 23.26
N LEU A 227 3.28 2.43 22.52
CA LEU A 227 2.78 2.84 21.20
C LEU A 227 2.85 1.72 20.15
N PHE A 228 3.90 0.90 20.18
CA PHE A 228 3.98 -0.27 19.31
C PHE A 228 2.97 -1.36 19.72
N ASP A 229 2.66 -1.48 21.02
CA ASP A 229 1.59 -2.37 21.48
C ASP A 229 0.24 -1.97 20.87
N GLU A 230 -0.09 -0.67 20.88
CA GLU A 230 -1.30 -0.13 20.20
C GLU A 230 -1.29 -0.43 18.71
N ALA A 231 -0.17 -0.18 18.01
CA ALA A 231 -0.06 -0.47 16.58
C ALA A 231 -0.28 -1.96 16.25
N ILE A 232 0.24 -2.85 17.10
CA ILE A 232 0.10 -4.32 16.94
C ILE A 232 -1.31 -4.78 17.30
N GLU A 233 -1.97 -4.18 18.30
CA GLU A 233 -3.35 -4.47 18.63
C GLU A 233 -4.29 -4.13 17.47
N LEU A 234 -4.06 -2.97 16.84
CA LEU A 234 -4.81 -2.55 15.65
C LEU A 234 -4.53 -3.44 14.43
N ASN A 235 -3.28 -3.83 14.22
CA ASN A 235 -2.86 -4.68 13.11
C ASN A 235 -1.89 -5.78 13.56
N PRO A 236 -2.39 -6.97 13.95
CA PRO A 236 -1.55 -8.08 14.40
C PRO A 236 -0.56 -8.63 13.36
N ASN A 237 -0.68 -8.22 12.10
CA ASN A 237 0.23 -8.60 11.02
C ASN A 237 1.21 -7.47 10.63
N PHE A 238 1.34 -6.45 11.46
CA PHE A 238 2.23 -5.32 11.21
C PHE A 238 3.69 -5.66 11.56
N ALA A 239 4.40 -6.29 10.62
CA ALA A 239 5.78 -6.76 10.81
C ALA A 239 6.73 -5.67 11.31
N GLU A 240 6.63 -4.45 10.80
CA GLU A 240 7.47 -3.33 11.18
C GLU A 240 7.25 -2.90 12.64
N ALA A 241 6.01 -2.94 13.13
CA ALA A 241 5.71 -2.62 14.53
C ALA A 241 6.34 -3.64 15.49
N TYR A 242 6.35 -4.93 15.15
CA TYR A 242 7.08 -5.95 15.93
C TYR A 242 8.59 -5.67 15.91
N LYS A 243 9.17 -5.36 14.74
CA LYS A 243 10.59 -5.03 14.61
C LYS A 243 10.97 -3.86 15.52
N GLU A 244 10.24 -2.76 15.44
CA GLU A 244 10.53 -1.55 16.22
C GLU A 244 10.27 -1.75 17.72
N ARG A 245 9.24 -2.52 18.11
CA ARG A 245 9.04 -2.90 19.52
C ARG A 245 10.18 -3.76 20.05
N GLY A 246 10.63 -4.73 19.28
CA GLY A 246 11.79 -5.54 19.61
C GLY A 246 13.06 -4.71 19.79
N ARG A 247 13.27 -3.70 18.90
CA ARG A 247 14.37 -2.74 19.04
C ARG A 247 14.24 -1.92 20.33
N ALA A 248 13.06 -1.40 20.62
CA ALA A 248 12.82 -0.64 21.86
C ALA A 248 13.04 -1.50 23.12
N LYS A 249 12.56 -2.74 23.14
CA LYS A 249 12.78 -3.71 24.23
C LYS A 249 14.25 -4.01 24.43
N LEU A 250 15.01 -4.24 23.35
CA LEU A 250 16.45 -4.47 23.44
C LEU A 250 17.18 -3.29 24.08
N LEU A 251 16.86 -2.06 23.64
CA LEU A 251 17.43 -0.83 24.21
C LEU A 251 17.03 -0.63 25.67
N ASN A 252 15.84 -1.11 26.06
CA ASN A 252 15.34 -1.05 27.44
C ASN A 252 15.82 -2.21 28.33
N GLY A 253 16.65 -3.11 27.79
CA GLY A 253 17.26 -4.25 28.53
C GLY A 253 16.47 -5.56 28.50
N ASP A 254 15.30 -5.61 27.87
CA ASP A 254 14.48 -6.82 27.67
C ASP A 254 14.94 -7.57 26.42
N LYS A 255 15.97 -8.40 26.59
CA LYS A 255 16.55 -9.20 25.50
C LYS A 255 15.62 -10.30 25.01
N ASP A 256 14.92 -10.98 25.92
CA ASP A 256 14.05 -12.11 25.57
C ASP A 256 12.82 -11.63 24.80
N GLY A 257 12.14 -10.59 25.26
CA GLY A 257 11.03 -9.99 24.56
C GLY A 257 11.43 -9.38 23.20
N SER A 258 12.67 -8.88 23.08
CA SER A 258 13.21 -8.43 21.79
C SER A 258 13.32 -9.57 20.79
N VAL A 259 13.87 -10.72 21.20
CA VAL A 259 14.03 -11.91 20.34
C VAL A 259 12.66 -12.44 19.88
N GLU A 260 11.66 -12.47 20.75
CA GLU A 260 10.30 -12.89 20.40
C GLU A 260 9.69 -12.00 19.33
N ASP A 261 9.79 -10.67 19.50
CA ASP A 261 9.27 -9.71 18.54
C ASP A 261 9.97 -9.78 17.18
N MET A 262 11.30 -9.99 17.18
CA MET A 262 12.07 -10.16 15.95
C MET A 262 11.69 -11.43 15.18
N LYS A 263 11.50 -12.54 15.87
CA LYS A 263 11.00 -13.77 15.25
C LYS A 263 9.64 -13.54 14.61
N LYS A 264 8.76 -12.84 15.32
CA LYS A 264 7.42 -12.53 14.79
C LYS A 264 7.47 -11.63 13.57
N SER A 265 8.32 -10.60 13.58
CA SER A 265 8.54 -9.74 12.41
C SER A 265 9.01 -10.53 11.19
N LEU A 266 9.98 -11.45 11.36
CA LEU A 266 10.49 -12.32 10.29
C LEU A 266 9.46 -13.34 9.78
N GLU A 267 8.63 -13.90 10.66
CA GLU A 267 7.50 -14.74 10.25
C GLU A 267 6.53 -14.00 9.32
N LEU A 268 6.26 -12.73 9.64
CA LEU A 268 5.34 -11.90 8.87
C LEU A 268 5.97 -11.35 7.58
N ASN A 269 7.27 -11.05 7.60
CA ASN A 269 8.01 -10.55 6.45
C ASN A 269 9.41 -11.20 6.32
N PRO A 270 9.51 -12.41 5.74
CA PRO A 270 10.78 -13.13 5.61
C PRO A 270 11.85 -12.41 4.75
N LYS A 271 11.43 -11.46 3.91
CA LYS A 271 12.37 -10.70 3.03
C LYS A 271 13.28 -9.75 3.82
N GLU A 272 12.96 -9.43 5.07
CA GLU A 272 13.75 -8.52 5.91
C GLU A 272 14.90 -9.19 6.68
N GLU A 273 15.08 -10.49 6.57
CA GLU A 273 16.09 -11.23 7.33
C GLU A 273 17.52 -10.64 7.21
N ALA A 274 17.91 -10.24 6.00
CA ALA A 274 19.23 -9.66 5.74
C ALA A 274 19.42 -8.28 6.41
N GLY A 275 18.36 -7.47 6.47
CA GLY A 275 18.37 -6.15 7.10
C GLY A 275 18.47 -6.23 8.63
N LEU A 276 17.68 -7.11 9.24
CA LEU A 276 17.65 -7.30 10.70
C LEU A 276 19.02 -7.75 11.25
N ASN A 277 19.70 -8.65 10.56
CA ASN A 277 21.05 -9.10 10.95
C ASN A 277 22.08 -7.96 11.00
N GLY A 278 21.98 -6.98 10.09
CA GLY A 278 22.86 -5.81 10.06
C GLY A 278 22.60 -4.83 11.21
N GLU A 279 21.36 -4.54 11.49
CA GLU A 279 20.95 -3.59 12.55
C GLU A 279 21.29 -4.11 13.94
N PHE A 280 21.06 -5.40 14.21
CA PHE A 280 21.33 -6.01 15.53
C PHE A 280 22.82 -6.12 15.85
N LYS A 281 23.68 -6.34 14.85
CA LYS A 281 25.14 -6.32 15.05
C LYS A 281 25.65 -4.96 15.55
N ASN A 282 24.97 -3.89 15.22
CA ASN A 282 25.37 -2.52 15.58
C ASN A 282 24.77 -2.03 16.90
N LEU A 283 23.73 -2.68 17.43
CA LEU A 283 23.02 -2.27 18.66
C LEU A 283 23.41 -3.09 19.90
N GLY A 284 24.03 -4.26 19.73
CA GLY A 284 24.52 -5.10 20.85
C GLY A 284 25.91 -4.71 21.33
N PRO A 285 26.28 -4.99 22.59
CA PRO A 285 27.69 -4.97 22.99
C PRO A 285 28.46 -5.92 22.06
N LYS A 286 29.64 -5.51 21.61
CA LYS A 286 30.49 -6.10 20.54
C LYS A 286 30.81 -7.60 20.63
N SER A 287 30.14 -8.40 21.42
CA SER A 287 30.55 -9.78 21.75
C SER A 287 29.53 -10.89 21.71
N GLU A 288 28.24 -10.63 21.37
CA GLU A 288 27.31 -11.76 21.29
C GLU A 288 26.38 -11.62 20.09
N ALA A 289 26.67 -12.37 19.02
CA ALA A 289 25.67 -12.76 18.04
C ALA A 289 24.54 -13.44 18.80
N LEU A 290 23.29 -13.06 18.55
CA LEU A 290 22.11 -13.68 19.18
C LEU A 290 22.15 -15.20 18.94
N PRO A 291 22.45 -16.05 19.95
CA PRO A 291 22.49 -17.48 19.73
C PRO A 291 21.07 -17.98 19.59
N GLY A 292 20.72 -18.53 18.44
CA GLY A 292 19.52 -19.32 18.21
C GLY A 292 18.43 -18.69 17.36
N ILE A 293 18.70 -17.67 16.56
CA ILE A 293 17.76 -17.18 15.54
C ILE A 293 17.96 -17.86 14.18
N PHE A 294 19.07 -18.67 14.04
CA PHE A 294 19.38 -19.43 12.81
C PHE A 294 19.64 -20.90 13.12
#